data_aa6f6a5d6d54d33cec9ed7d2384843f8
#
_entry.id   aa6f6a5d6d54d33cec9ed7d2384843f8
#
_cell.length_a   1.000
_cell.length_b   1.000
_cell.length_c   1.000
_cell.angle_alpha   90.00
_cell.angle_beta   90.00
_cell.angle_gamma   90.00
#
_symmetry.space_group_name_H-M   'P 1'
#
loop_
_entity.id
_entity.type
_entity.pdbx_description
1 polymer ?
#
loop_
_entity_poly.entity_id
_entity_poly.type
_entity_poly.pdbx_seq_one_letter_code
_entity_poly.pdbx_strand_id
1 'polypeptide(L)'
;MSKRVLLTGASGFVGSHVLRHILVNTDWYVVCPTTFTHKGLSDRIRLAVSGIDEDYSRVKVVRCDLTAPISTVTAHEFGKIDYVINVASESHVDRSIEYPATFIINNVSLICNLLDWARVAQPEKVLHVSTDEVYGPAVGKHAHQEWIDQHLPSNPYSASKAAQEDIAFAYWRTYDVPLAITNTMNIIGESQDPEKFMPMTIKRVLAGETMTIHASSEGEIGSRFYLHARNQADGLLHVLKQHFPKYGETSQPERFHIVGEREVNNLEMAQMIADAIGKPLKYELVDFHSSRPGHDLRYALDGTKIADTGWKAPIPLEDSLRKTVEWTLAHPEWLNL
;
A
#
# COMPACT_ATOMS: atom_id res chain seq x y z
N MET A 1 24.26 -1.07 15.61
CA MET A 1 23.19 -0.55 16.49
C MET A 1 21.86 -0.84 15.83
N SER A 2 20.84 -1.20 16.59
CA SER A 2 19.47 -1.38 16.08
C SER A 2 18.95 -0.06 15.49
N LYS A 3 18.28 -0.11 14.33
CA LYS A 3 17.71 1.08 13.66
C LYS A 3 16.41 1.49 14.32
N ARG A 4 16.10 2.79 14.27
CA ARG A 4 14.82 3.34 14.69
C ARG A 4 14.04 3.82 13.48
N VAL A 5 12.85 3.26 13.27
CA VAL A 5 12.02 3.48 12.08
C VAL A 5 10.78 4.27 12.45
N LEU A 6 10.48 5.33 11.71
CA LEU A 6 9.17 6.00 11.71
C LEU A 6 8.30 5.33 10.64
N LEU A 7 7.30 4.56 11.07
CA LEU A 7 6.34 3.90 10.18
C LEU A 7 5.00 4.61 10.26
N THR A 8 4.69 5.42 9.24
CA THR A 8 3.36 6.04 9.14
C THR A 8 2.33 5.04 8.62
N GLY A 9 1.08 5.19 9.03
CA GLY A 9 0.01 4.29 8.59
C GLY A 9 0.04 2.89 9.22
N ALA A 10 0.80 2.66 10.30
CA ALA A 10 0.91 1.37 10.99
C ALA A 10 -0.43 0.82 11.50
N SER A 11 -1.42 1.67 11.78
CA SER A 11 -2.78 1.27 12.16
C SER A 11 -3.69 0.92 10.96
N GLY A 12 -3.23 1.16 9.73
CA GLY A 12 -3.89 0.74 8.48
C GLY A 12 -3.57 -0.69 8.10
N PHE A 13 -4.27 -1.22 7.08
CA PHE A 13 -4.09 -2.58 6.60
C PHE A 13 -2.64 -2.88 6.18
N VAL A 14 -2.11 -2.19 5.18
CA VAL A 14 -0.74 -2.43 4.68
C VAL A 14 0.31 -2.12 5.76
N GLY A 15 0.16 -0.98 6.46
CA GLY A 15 1.13 -0.56 7.49
C GLY A 15 1.27 -1.55 8.64
N SER A 16 0.20 -2.24 9.03
CA SER A 16 0.26 -3.26 10.09
C SER A 16 1.06 -4.50 9.66
N HIS A 17 0.96 -4.90 8.39
CA HIS A 17 1.81 -5.97 7.84
C HIS A 17 3.27 -5.54 7.74
N VAL A 18 3.55 -4.28 7.38
CA VAL A 18 4.92 -3.73 7.40
C VAL A 18 5.47 -3.74 8.83
N LEU A 19 4.68 -3.28 9.82
CA LEU A 19 5.07 -3.35 11.24
C LEU A 19 5.44 -4.77 11.65
N ARG A 20 4.54 -5.74 11.40
CA ARG A 20 4.80 -7.15 11.73
C ARG A 20 6.06 -7.68 11.06
N HIS A 21 6.23 -7.36 9.77
CA HIS A 21 7.38 -7.83 9.00
C HIS A 21 8.71 -7.28 9.54
N ILE A 22 8.75 -6.00 9.95
CA ILE A 22 9.90 -5.39 10.62
C ILE A 22 10.20 -6.13 11.92
N LEU A 23 9.19 -6.36 12.78
CA LEU A 23 9.38 -7.00 14.08
C LEU A 23 9.89 -8.44 13.97
N VAL A 24 9.45 -9.19 12.96
CA VAL A 24 9.87 -10.58 12.72
C VAL A 24 11.29 -10.67 12.15
N ASN A 25 11.67 -9.77 11.25
CA ASN A 25 12.86 -9.93 10.43
C ASN A 25 14.01 -9.00 10.82
N THR A 26 13.83 -8.14 11.82
CA THR A 26 14.84 -7.19 12.28
C THR A 26 14.82 -7.05 13.82
N ASP A 27 15.84 -6.41 14.36
CA ASP A 27 15.92 -5.97 15.75
C ASP A 27 15.50 -4.49 15.92
N TRP A 28 14.86 -3.90 14.91
CA TRP A 28 14.56 -2.47 14.86
C TRP A 28 13.48 -2.05 15.85
N TYR A 29 13.58 -0.78 16.28
CA TYR A 29 12.56 -0.10 17.07
C TYR A 29 11.65 0.71 16.15
N VAL A 30 10.32 0.60 16.29
CA VAL A 30 9.36 1.23 15.39
C VAL A 30 8.53 2.27 16.11
N VAL A 31 8.53 3.50 15.62
CA VAL A 31 7.65 4.58 16.04
C VAL A 31 6.48 4.68 15.06
N CYS A 32 5.26 4.57 15.57
CA CYS A 32 4.03 4.52 14.79
C CYS A 32 3.17 5.77 15.05
N PRO A 33 3.35 6.87 14.29
CA PRO A 33 2.44 8.01 14.37
C PRO A 33 1.06 7.60 13.83
N THR A 34 -0.01 7.91 14.57
CA THR A 34 -1.39 7.57 14.18
C THR A 34 -2.40 8.47 14.85
N THR A 35 -3.57 8.66 14.22
CA THR A 35 -4.75 9.30 14.78
C THR A 35 -5.83 8.30 15.17
N PHE A 36 -5.74 7.05 14.70
CA PHE A 36 -6.82 6.05 14.75
C PHE A 36 -8.14 6.55 14.16
N THR A 37 -8.05 7.39 13.14
CA THR A 37 -9.20 7.89 12.37
C THR A 37 -9.38 7.07 11.08
N HIS A 38 -10.53 7.22 10.44
CA HIS A 38 -10.89 6.50 9.21
C HIS A 38 -10.73 4.98 9.36
N LYS A 39 -9.82 4.38 8.60
CA LYS A 39 -9.50 2.94 8.61
C LYS A 39 -8.29 2.58 9.48
N GLY A 40 -7.82 3.49 10.31
CA GLY A 40 -6.77 3.23 11.29
C GLY A 40 -7.32 2.56 12.54
N LEU A 41 -7.06 1.25 12.70
CA LEU A 41 -7.57 0.44 13.81
C LEU A 41 -6.45 0.05 14.77
N SER A 42 -6.67 0.22 16.08
CA SER A 42 -5.74 -0.26 17.13
C SER A 42 -5.53 -1.77 17.06
N ASP A 43 -6.57 -2.51 16.67
CA ASP A 43 -6.54 -3.97 16.54
C ASP A 43 -5.52 -4.46 15.52
N ARG A 44 -5.29 -3.70 14.44
CA ARG A 44 -4.25 -4.04 13.46
C ARG A 44 -2.84 -3.94 14.06
N ILE A 45 -2.57 -2.92 14.90
CA ILE A 45 -1.28 -2.84 15.61
C ILE A 45 -1.17 -4.00 16.59
N ARG A 46 -2.24 -4.32 17.35
CA ARG A 46 -2.26 -5.46 18.27
C ARG A 46 -1.99 -6.79 17.55
N LEU A 47 -2.61 -7.03 16.41
CA LEU A 47 -2.33 -8.20 15.57
C LEU A 47 -0.88 -8.23 15.08
N ALA A 48 -0.33 -7.07 14.71
CA ALA A 48 1.04 -6.99 14.21
C ALA A 48 2.09 -7.36 15.27
N VAL A 49 1.87 -7.04 16.55
CA VAL A 49 2.81 -7.35 17.65
C VAL A 49 2.54 -8.72 18.29
N SER A 50 1.36 -9.30 18.10
CA SER A 50 0.94 -10.55 18.73
C SER A 50 1.90 -11.70 18.46
N GLY A 51 2.35 -12.39 19.51
CA GLY A 51 3.30 -13.47 19.48
C GLY A 51 4.77 -13.07 19.19
N ILE A 52 5.08 -11.75 19.15
CA ILE A 52 6.41 -11.23 18.80
C ILE A 52 6.91 -10.19 19.80
N ASP A 53 6.10 -9.18 20.13
CA ASP A 53 6.45 -8.02 20.96
C ASP A 53 5.22 -7.55 21.76
N GLU A 54 4.59 -8.46 22.48
CA GLU A 54 3.31 -8.23 23.18
C GLU A 54 3.39 -7.15 24.28
N ASP A 55 4.55 -6.93 24.81
CA ASP A 55 4.83 -5.86 25.79
C ASP A 55 5.20 -4.52 25.15
N TYR A 56 5.18 -4.44 23.82
CA TYR A 56 5.53 -3.24 23.06
C TYR A 56 6.94 -2.71 23.33
N SER A 57 7.89 -3.60 23.65
CA SER A 57 9.27 -3.21 23.96
C SER A 57 9.99 -2.53 22.79
N ARG A 58 9.59 -2.86 21.56
CA ARG A 58 10.14 -2.31 20.31
C ARG A 58 9.17 -1.45 19.51
N VAL A 59 7.96 -1.20 20.02
CA VAL A 59 6.93 -0.41 19.33
C VAL A 59 6.47 0.75 20.19
N LYS A 60 6.54 1.97 19.66
CA LYS A 60 5.97 3.16 20.28
C LYS A 60 4.87 3.74 19.41
N VAL A 61 3.65 3.73 19.91
CA VAL A 61 2.53 4.42 19.26
C VAL A 61 2.50 5.87 19.73
N VAL A 62 2.48 6.82 18.79
CA VAL A 62 2.44 8.26 19.07
C VAL A 62 1.20 8.86 18.42
N ARG A 63 0.38 9.57 19.17
CA ARG A 63 -0.76 10.29 18.59
C ARG A 63 -0.24 11.46 17.76
N CYS A 64 -0.42 11.41 16.45
CA CYS A 64 0.03 12.43 15.52
C CYS A 64 -0.87 12.48 14.30
N ASP A 65 -1.43 13.65 14.03
CA ASP A 65 -2.13 13.95 12.78
C ASP A 65 -1.12 14.54 11.79
N LEU A 66 -0.77 13.77 10.77
CA LEU A 66 0.17 14.19 9.74
C LEU A 66 -0.41 15.21 8.76
N THR A 67 -1.71 15.51 8.80
CA THR A 67 -2.30 16.61 8.02
C THR A 67 -1.99 17.97 8.62
N ALA A 68 -1.49 18.01 9.85
CA ALA A 68 -0.98 19.21 10.52
C ALA A 68 0.55 19.17 10.67
N PRO A 69 1.21 20.33 10.80
CA PRO A 69 2.66 20.39 11.04
C PRO A 69 3.08 19.57 12.28
N ILE A 70 4.12 18.77 12.15
CA ILE A 70 4.67 17.98 13.26
C ILE A 70 5.32 18.94 14.27
N SER A 71 4.73 19.03 15.46
CA SER A 71 5.21 19.92 16.52
C SER A 71 6.58 19.48 17.04
N THR A 72 7.32 20.41 17.67
CA THR A 72 8.61 20.09 18.33
C THR A 72 8.45 19.06 19.43
N VAL A 73 7.31 19.05 20.14
CA VAL A 73 6.98 18.05 21.16
C VAL A 73 6.82 16.68 20.53
N THR A 74 6.02 16.58 19.46
CA THR A 74 5.82 15.32 18.72
C THR A 74 7.13 14.82 18.11
N ALA A 75 7.94 15.71 17.52
CA ALA A 75 9.24 15.36 16.98
C ALA A 75 10.19 14.82 18.07
N HIS A 76 10.14 15.40 19.27
CA HIS A 76 10.89 14.90 20.43
C HIS A 76 10.42 13.51 20.87
N GLU A 77 9.11 13.24 20.82
CA GLU A 77 8.56 11.90 21.10
C GLU A 77 9.01 10.86 20.09
N PHE A 78 9.20 11.22 18.80
CA PHE A 78 9.76 10.32 17.80
C PHE A 78 11.21 9.95 18.14
N GLY A 79 11.97 10.89 18.71
CA GLY A 79 13.40 10.75 18.96
C GLY A 79 14.21 10.76 17.66
N LYS A 80 15.47 10.32 17.71
CA LYS A 80 16.28 10.20 16.51
C LYS A 80 15.76 9.04 15.65
N ILE A 81 15.37 9.34 14.43
CA ILE A 81 14.87 8.38 13.44
C ILE A 81 15.97 8.11 12.39
N ASP A 82 16.24 6.84 12.13
CA ASP A 82 17.17 6.43 11.08
C ASP A 82 16.45 6.27 9.74
N TYR A 83 15.27 5.60 9.72
CA TYR A 83 14.50 5.36 8.50
C TYR A 83 13.06 5.82 8.66
N VAL A 84 12.51 6.34 7.56
CA VAL A 84 11.07 6.64 7.44
C VAL A 84 10.47 5.71 6.40
N ILE A 85 9.38 5.03 6.74
CA ILE A 85 8.53 4.29 5.79
C ILE A 85 7.16 4.97 5.80
N ASN A 86 6.86 5.69 4.73
CA ASN A 86 5.60 6.43 4.61
C ASN A 86 4.55 5.62 3.87
N VAL A 87 3.66 4.97 4.62
CA VAL A 87 2.51 4.20 4.11
C VAL A 87 1.20 4.96 4.30
N ALA A 88 1.15 5.95 5.20
CA ALA A 88 -0.07 6.69 5.50
C ALA A 88 -0.61 7.44 4.28
N SER A 89 -1.85 7.14 3.94
CA SER A 89 -2.62 7.81 2.89
C SER A 89 -4.09 7.38 3.00
N GLU A 90 -5.04 8.24 2.67
CA GLU A 90 -6.37 7.76 2.31
C GLU A 90 -6.30 7.07 0.94
N SER A 91 -6.94 5.90 0.80
CA SER A 91 -6.75 5.02 -0.37
C SER A 91 -8.05 4.47 -0.98
N HIS A 92 -9.21 5.02 -0.60
CA HIS A 92 -10.50 4.54 -1.08
C HIS A 92 -10.95 5.36 -2.30
N VAL A 93 -10.90 4.75 -3.50
CA VAL A 93 -11.22 5.43 -4.77
C VAL A 93 -12.64 6.01 -4.78
N ASP A 94 -13.66 5.22 -4.40
CA ASP A 94 -15.05 5.68 -4.44
C ASP A 94 -15.27 6.90 -3.51
N ARG A 95 -14.67 6.91 -2.30
CA ARG A 95 -14.68 8.09 -1.41
C ARG A 95 -13.95 9.29 -2.00
N SER A 96 -12.89 9.06 -2.76
CA SER A 96 -12.17 10.15 -3.43
C SER A 96 -13.01 10.80 -4.52
N ILE A 97 -13.88 10.03 -5.17
CA ILE A 97 -14.83 10.55 -6.17
C ILE A 97 -15.97 11.32 -5.50
N GLU A 98 -16.45 10.83 -4.35
CA GLU A 98 -17.52 11.49 -3.59
C GLU A 98 -17.07 12.80 -2.92
N TYR A 99 -15.84 12.83 -2.37
CA TYR A 99 -15.27 13.99 -1.64
C TYR A 99 -13.88 14.38 -2.15
N PRO A 100 -13.73 14.79 -3.42
CA PRO A 100 -12.41 14.91 -4.07
C PRO A 100 -11.49 15.93 -3.40
N ALA A 101 -11.98 17.13 -3.10
CA ALA A 101 -11.14 18.19 -2.53
C ALA A 101 -10.58 17.80 -1.16
N THR A 102 -11.44 17.31 -0.26
CA THR A 102 -11.03 16.89 1.09
C THR A 102 -10.01 15.76 1.03
N PHE A 103 -10.23 14.80 0.14
CA PHE A 103 -9.35 13.65 -0.05
C PHE A 103 -7.95 14.05 -0.55
N ILE A 104 -7.91 14.92 -1.58
CA ILE A 104 -6.65 15.42 -2.15
C ILE A 104 -5.89 16.24 -1.11
N ILE A 105 -6.56 17.20 -0.43
CA ILE A 105 -5.93 18.05 0.58
C ILE A 105 -5.34 17.20 1.71
N ASN A 106 -6.07 16.19 2.19
CA ASN A 106 -5.57 15.27 3.22
C ASN A 106 -4.26 14.61 2.79
N ASN A 107 -4.23 13.98 1.63
CA ASN A 107 -3.07 13.24 1.14
C ASN A 107 -1.86 14.15 0.84
N VAL A 108 -2.11 15.34 0.28
CA VAL A 108 -1.05 16.32 0.00
C VAL A 108 -0.50 16.92 1.28
N SER A 109 -1.35 17.33 2.23
CA SER A 109 -0.90 17.90 3.50
C SER A 109 -0.04 16.91 4.29
N LEU A 110 -0.43 15.63 4.30
CA LEU A 110 0.29 14.57 4.98
C LEU A 110 1.74 14.44 4.50
N ILE A 111 1.97 14.37 3.20
CA ILE A 111 3.32 14.23 2.65
C ILE A 111 4.14 15.50 2.87
N CYS A 112 3.55 16.68 2.70
CA CYS A 112 4.23 17.95 2.93
C CYS A 112 4.76 18.06 4.36
N ASN A 113 3.90 17.81 5.37
CA ASN A 113 4.28 17.93 6.78
C ASN A 113 5.32 16.87 7.20
N LEU A 114 5.20 15.66 6.67
CA LEU A 114 6.18 14.60 6.92
C LEU A 114 7.56 14.97 6.34
N LEU A 115 7.61 15.46 5.11
CA LEU A 115 8.87 15.81 4.46
C LEU A 115 9.47 17.10 5.02
N ASP A 116 8.64 18.06 5.45
CA ASP A 116 9.12 19.23 6.19
C ASP A 116 9.80 18.86 7.50
N TRP A 117 9.24 17.88 8.22
CA TRP A 117 9.91 17.32 9.38
C TRP A 117 11.19 16.56 8.99
N ALA A 118 11.12 15.71 7.96
CA ALA A 118 12.24 14.87 7.54
C ALA A 118 13.48 15.70 7.10
N ARG A 119 13.29 16.83 6.38
CA ARG A 119 14.41 17.70 5.98
C ARG A 119 15.15 18.32 7.16
N VAL A 120 14.49 18.46 8.33
CA VAL A 120 15.11 18.97 9.56
C VAL A 120 15.69 17.82 10.40
N ALA A 121 14.96 16.71 10.53
CA ALA A 121 15.37 15.54 11.31
C ALA A 121 16.50 14.74 10.65
N GLN A 122 16.67 14.86 9.33
CA GLN A 122 17.72 14.22 8.52
C GLN A 122 17.85 12.70 8.75
N PRO A 123 16.77 11.91 8.55
CA PRO A 123 16.87 10.47 8.56
C PRO A 123 17.84 9.97 7.48
N GLU A 124 18.43 8.79 7.66
CA GLU A 124 19.33 8.20 6.66
C GLU A 124 18.60 7.85 5.37
N LYS A 125 17.30 7.47 5.45
CA LYS A 125 16.45 7.09 4.31
C LYS A 125 14.98 7.41 4.55
N VAL A 126 14.33 7.87 3.49
CA VAL A 126 12.87 8.09 3.44
C VAL A 126 12.31 7.23 2.30
N LEU A 127 11.47 6.27 2.60
CA LEU A 127 10.80 5.42 1.63
C LEU A 127 9.32 5.82 1.54
N HIS A 128 8.90 6.33 0.39
CA HIS A 128 7.51 6.68 0.13
C HIS A 128 6.80 5.56 -0.63
N VAL A 129 5.70 5.06 -0.05
CA VAL A 129 4.88 4.02 -0.67
C VAL A 129 3.75 4.65 -1.47
N SER A 130 3.74 4.38 -2.78
CA SER A 130 2.77 4.86 -3.75
C SER A 130 2.03 3.69 -4.44
N THR A 131 1.39 3.95 -5.55
CA THR A 131 0.50 3.03 -6.25
C THR A 131 0.78 3.02 -7.76
N ASP A 132 0.42 1.94 -8.44
CA ASP A 132 0.36 1.81 -9.89
C ASP A 132 -0.62 2.78 -10.55
N GLU A 133 -1.68 3.16 -9.84
CA GLU A 133 -2.74 4.04 -10.35
C GLU A 133 -2.25 5.45 -10.73
N VAL A 134 -1.05 5.86 -10.30
CA VAL A 134 -0.47 7.16 -10.71
C VAL A 134 -0.21 7.23 -12.23
N TYR A 135 0.03 6.09 -12.88
CA TYR A 135 0.28 6.01 -14.31
C TYR A 135 -1.00 5.94 -15.15
N GLY A 136 -2.17 5.70 -14.53
CA GLY A 136 -3.41 5.43 -15.25
C GLY A 136 -3.47 4.02 -15.88
N PRO A 137 -4.37 3.81 -16.88
CA PRO A 137 -4.61 2.48 -17.44
C PRO A 137 -3.41 1.99 -18.27
N ALA A 138 -3.04 0.73 -18.09
CA ALA A 138 -2.05 0.06 -18.93
C ALA A 138 -2.74 -0.51 -20.18
N VAL A 139 -2.37 0.00 -21.37
CA VAL A 139 -3.01 -0.36 -22.65
C VAL A 139 -2.34 -1.57 -23.29
N GLY A 140 -3.13 -2.50 -23.77
CA GLY A 140 -2.64 -3.71 -24.45
C GLY A 140 -1.76 -4.56 -23.54
N LYS A 141 -0.53 -4.86 -23.98
CA LYS A 141 0.46 -5.62 -23.20
C LYS A 141 1.47 -4.74 -22.47
N HIS A 142 1.32 -3.41 -22.54
CA HIS A 142 2.23 -2.50 -21.85
C HIS A 142 2.19 -2.70 -20.33
N ALA A 143 3.35 -2.64 -19.69
CA ALA A 143 3.51 -2.51 -18.25
C ALA A 143 4.35 -1.26 -18.00
N HIS A 144 3.88 -0.39 -17.11
CA HIS A 144 4.53 0.89 -16.83
C HIS A 144 5.91 0.70 -16.20
N GLN A 145 6.86 1.51 -16.65
CA GLN A 145 8.27 1.46 -16.24
C GLN A 145 8.65 2.71 -15.43
N GLU A 146 9.53 2.52 -14.45
CA GLU A 146 10.03 3.58 -13.59
C GLU A 146 10.68 4.70 -14.40
N TRP A 147 10.24 5.93 -14.18
CA TRP A 147 10.76 7.16 -14.80
C TRP A 147 10.63 7.25 -16.33
N ILE A 148 10.04 6.27 -16.99
CA ILE A 148 9.76 6.27 -18.43
C ILE A 148 8.33 6.71 -18.69
N ASP A 149 7.39 6.09 -17.98
CA ASP A 149 5.98 6.42 -18.11
C ASP A 149 5.61 7.65 -17.26
N GLN A 150 4.70 8.47 -17.80
CA GLN A 150 4.22 9.69 -17.15
C GLN A 150 3.08 9.40 -16.19
N HIS A 151 2.86 10.28 -15.22
CA HIS A 151 1.66 10.27 -14.41
C HIS A 151 0.43 10.65 -15.26
N LEU A 152 -0.56 9.78 -15.34
CA LEU A 152 -1.84 9.97 -16.05
C LEU A 152 -3.01 9.46 -15.18
N PRO A 153 -3.17 9.99 -13.95
CA PRO A 153 -4.11 9.47 -12.97
C PRO A 153 -5.57 9.60 -13.44
N SER A 154 -6.36 8.53 -13.27
CA SER A 154 -7.76 8.44 -13.74
C SER A 154 -8.79 8.94 -12.72
N ASN A 155 -8.43 9.16 -11.46
CA ASN A 155 -9.35 9.54 -10.39
C ASN A 155 -8.66 10.42 -9.32
N PRO A 156 -9.44 11.05 -8.40
CA PRO A 156 -8.87 11.95 -7.38
C PRO A 156 -7.89 11.25 -6.41
N TYR A 157 -8.09 9.97 -6.09
CA TYR A 157 -7.13 9.20 -5.29
C TYR A 157 -5.78 9.09 -6.02
N SER A 158 -5.79 8.58 -7.25
CA SER A 158 -4.55 8.42 -8.02
C SER A 158 -3.87 9.75 -8.31
N ALA A 159 -4.65 10.84 -8.54
CA ALA A 159 -4.13 12.19 -8.66
C ALA A 159 -3.45 12.68 -7.38
N SER A 160 -4.04 12.40 -6.20
CA SER A 160 -3.43 12.76 -4.92
C SER A 160 -2.14 11.99 -4.66
N LYS A 161 -2.05 10.73 -5.10
CA LYS A 161 -0.82 9.92 -5.00
C LYS A 161 0.27 10.41 -5.95
N ALA A 162 -0.09 10.75 -7.20
CA ALA A 162 0.84 11.38 -8.15
C ALA A 162 1.40 12.69 -7.59
N ALA A 163 0.54 13.54 -7.02
CA ALA A 163 0.98 14.77 -6.35
C ALA A 163 1.93 14.50 -5.17
N GLN A 164 1.70 13.44 -4.39
CA GLN A 164 2.63 13.03 -3.33
C GLN A 164 4.01 12.68 -3.87
N GLU A 165 4.09 11.97 -5.01
CA GLU A 165 5.36 11.63 -5.64
C GLU A 165 6.09 12.86 -6.18
N ASP A 166 5.37 13.78 -6.83
CA ASP A 166 5.95 15.02 -7.37
C ASP A 166 6.46 15.95 -6.24
N ILE A 167 5.73 16.02 -5.12
CA ILE A 167 6.18 16.74 -3.92
C ILE A 167 7.44 16.06 -3.34
N ALA A 168 7.44 14.73 -3.22
CA ALA A 168 8.59 14.00 -2.72
C ALA A 168 9.82 14.21 -3.61
N PHE A 169 9.65 14.21 -4.94
CA PHE A 169 10.72 14.56 -5.88
C PHE A 169 11.25 15.96 -5.65
N ALA A 170 10.38 16.96 -5.43
CA ALA A 170 10.79 18.34 -5.15
C ALA A 170 11.62 18.45 -3.87
N TYR A 171 11.24 17.73 -2.80
CA TYR A 171 12.00 17.70 -1.55
C TYR A 171 13.36 17.01 -1.69
N TRP A 172 13.43 15.91 -2.45
CA TRP A 172 14.69 15.27 -2.79
C TRP A 172 15.65 16.24 -3.51
N ARG A 173 15.12 16.97 -4.51
CA ARG A 173 15.92 17.86 -5.35
C ARG A 173 16.34 19.16 -4.66
N THR A 174 15.46 19.71 -3.81
CA THR A 174 15.67 21.04 -3.21
C THR A 174 16.36 20.97 -1.85
N TYR A 175 16.09 19.92 -1.08
CA TYR A 175 16.50 19.80 0.32
C TYR A 175 17.37 18.57 0.60
N ASP A 176 17.80 17.85 -0.43
CA ASP A 176 18.62 16.62 -0.31
C ASP A 176 18.02 15.55 0.63
N VAL A 177 16.68 15.48 0.72
CA VAL A 177 16.03 14.42 1.47
C VAL A 177 16.37 13.07 0.82
N PRO A 178 16.97 12.11 1.54
CA PRO A 178 17.39 10.82 0.98
C PRO A 178 16.18 9.94 0.69
N LEU A 179 15.57 10.10 -0.48
CA LEU A 179 14.26 9.58 -0.85
C LEU A 179 14.35 8.42 -1.84
N ALA A 180 13.50 7.41 -1.65
CA ALA A 180 13.08 6.48 -2.69
C ALA A 180 11.54 6.38 -2.73
N ILE A 181 11.00 6.07 -3.90
CA ILE A 181 9.58 5.85 -4.13
C ILE A 181 9.35 4.38 -4.49
N THR A 182 8.29 3.78 -3.98
CA THR A 182 7.83 2.46 -4.43
C THR A 182 6.41 2.54 -4.94
N ASN A 183 6.16 2.04 -6.14
CA ASN A 183 4.82 1.86 -6.68
C ASN A 183 4.46 0.37 -6.53
N THR A 184 3.24 0.12 -6.11
CA THR A 184 2.76 -1.25 -5.86
C THR A 184 1.38 -1.45 -6.47
N MET A 185 1.04 -2.72 -6.66
CA MET A 185 -0.23 -3.17 -7.26
C MET A 185 -1.30 -3.39 -6.18
N ASN A 186 -2.42 -4.01 -6.56
CA ASN A 186 -3.51 -4.33 -5.65
C ASN A 186 -3.06 -5.28 -4.53
N ILE A 187 -3.09 -4.78 -3.31
CA ILE A 187 -2.65 -5.54 -2.14
C ILE A 187 -3.81 -6.34 -1.55
N ILE A 188 -3.54 -7.61 -1.22
CA ILE A 188 -4.43 -8.53 -0.48
C ILE A 188 -3.76 -8.96 0.83
N GLY A 189 -4.54 -9.47 1.76
CA GLY A 189 -4.00 -10.02 3.02
C GLY A 189 -5.01 -10.01 4.16
N GLU A 190 -4.60 -10.56 5.28
CA GLU A 190 -5.36 -10.67 6.53
C GLU A 190 -5.73 -9.27 7.06
N SER A 191 -6.91 -9.15 7.66
CA SER A 191 -7.44 -7.88 8.21
C SER A 191 -7.66 -6.74 7.19
N GLN A 192 -7.76 -7.05 5.89
CA GLN A 192 -8.12 -6.08 4.86
C GLN A 192 -9.55 -5.56 5.09
N ASP A 193 -9.81 -4.29 4.71
CA ASP A 193 -11.13 -3.67 4.87
C ASP A 193 -12.21 -4.44 4.09
N PRO A 194 -13.40 -4.68 4.68
CA PRO A 194 -14.45 -5.54 4.11
C PRO A 194 -15.05 -5.02 2.80
N GLU A 195 -14.87 -3.75 2.48
CA GLU A 195 -15.28 -3.11 1.22
C GLU A 195 -14.33 -3.42 0.05
N LYS A 196 -13.16 -3.99 0.30
CA LYS A 196 -12.20 -4.36 -0.74
C LYS A 196 -12.58 -5.69 -1.39
N PHE A 197 -12.10 -5.88 -2.63
CA PHE A 197 -12.51 -6.98 -3.51
C PHE A 197 -12.40 -8.36 -2.85
N MET A 198 -11.27 -8.68 -2.21
CA MET A 198 -11.04 -10.00 -1.62
C MET A 198 -11.98 -10.29 -0.44
N PRO A 199 -12.05 -9.50 0.66
CA PRO A 199 -12.95 -9.78 1.77
C PRO A 199 -14.43 -9.68 1.35
N MET A 200 -14.81 -8.78 0.44
CA MET A 200 -16.16 -8.72 -0.11
C MET A 200 -16.51 -10.00 -0.87
N THR A 201 -15.60 -10.56 -1.67
CA THR A 201 -15.79 -11.83 -2.37
C THR A 201 -15.96 -12.99 -1.37
N ILE A 202 -15.11 -13.06 -0.33
CA ILE A 202 -15.24 -14.08 0.73
C ILE A 202 -16.62 -14.00 1.36
N LYS A 203 -17.07 -12.80 1.75
CA LYS A 203 -18.38 -12.58 2.38
C LYS A 203 -19.54 -13.05 1.50
N ARG A 204 -19.55 -12.67 0.22
CA ARG A 204 -20.60 -13.05 -0.74
C ARG A 204 -20.61 -14.55 -1.03
N VAL A 205 -19.45 -15.16 -1.23
CA VAL A 205 -19.34 -16.62 -1.44
C VAL A 205 -19.84 -17.39 -0.22
N LEU A 206 -19.50 -16.96 1.00
CA LEU A 206 -20.00 -17.57 2.24
C LEU A 206 -21.53 -17.51 2.35
N ALA A 207 -22.11 -16.36 1.98
CA ALA A 207 -23.56 -16.12 1.98
C ALA A 207 -24.29 -16.78 0.80
N GLY A 208 -23.57 -17.30 -0.21
CA GLY A 208 -24.17 -17.85 -1.43
C GLY A 208 -24.79 -16.77 -2.34
N GLU A 209 -24.36 -15.53 -2.17
CA GLU A 209 -24.77 -14.36 -2.96
C GLU A 209 -24.03 -14.27 -4.30
N THR A 210 -24.62 -13.52 -5.25
CA THR A 210 -24.02 -13.28 -6.57
C THR A 210 -22.94 -12.20 -6.46
N MET A 211 -21.72 -12.49 -6.94
CA MET A 211 -20.62 -11.54 -7.03
C MET A 211 -20.72 -10.75 -8.34
N THR A 212 -20.71 -9.44 -8.25
CA THR A 212 -20.64 -8.56 -9.42
C THR A 212 -19.18 -8.44 -9.90
N ILE A 213 -18.92 -8.85 -11.14
CA ILE A 213 -17.61 -8.74 -11.80
C ILE A 213 -17.71 -7.71 -12.90
N HIS A 214 -16.88 -6.68 -12.83
CA HIS A 214 -16.84 -5.62 -13.83
C HIS A 214 -16.08 -6.05 -15.07
N ALA A 215 -16.69 -5.82 -16.24
CA ALA A 215 -16.13 -6.09 -17.54
C ALA A 215 -16.33 -4.89 -18.49
N SER A 216 -15.63 -4.85 -19.61
CA SER A 216 -15.92 -3.90 -20.71
C SER A 216 -17.23 -4.27 -21.39
N SER A 217 -17.74 -3.37 -22.26
CA SER A 217 -18.88 -3.65 -23.14
C SER A 217 -18.65 -4.83 -24.09
N GLU A 218 -17.39 -5.20 -24.34
CA GLU A 218 -16.97 -6.35 -25.15
C GLU A 218 -16.75 -7.64 -24.33
N GLY A 219 -16.96 -7.55 -23.00
CA GLY A 219 -16.80 -8.68 -22.07
C GLY A 219 -15.38 -8.89 -21.56
N GLU A 220 -14.43 -7.97 -21.82
CA GLU A 220 -13.11 -8.02 -21.20
C GLU A 220 -13.19 -7.76 -19.70
N ILE A 221 -12.70 -8.72 -18.92
CA ILE A 221 -12.69 -8.64 -17.45
C ILE A 221 -11.42 -7.92 -17.00
N GLY A 222 -11.57 -6.98 -16.07
CA GLY A 222 -10.45 -6.25 -15.50
C GLY A 222 -9.42 -7.15 -14.82
N SER A 223 -8.13 -6.85 -15.00
CA SER A 223 -7.01 -7.66 -14.49
C SER A 223 -6.02 -6.85 -13.66
N ARG A 224 -5.34 -7.53 -12.74
CA ARG A 224 -4.36 -6.97 -11.80
C ARG A 224 -3.23 -7.97 -11.52
N PHE A 225 -2.09 -7.45 -11.10
CA PHE A 225 -1.04 -8.22 -10.45
C PHE A 225 -1.25 -8.14 -8.93
N TYR A 226 -1.98 -9.08 -8.37
CA TYR A 226 -2.23 -9.09 -6.93
C TYR A 226 -0.97 -9.43 -6.14
N LEU A 227 -0.73 -8.69 -5.06
CA LEU A 227 0.41 -8.88 -4.18
C LEU A 227 -0.06 -8.97 -2.73
N HIS A 228 0.49 -9.90 -1.95
CA HIS A 228 0.18 -9.98 -0.53
C HIS A 228 0.92 -8.90 0.27
N ALA A 229 0.26 -8.28 1.24
CA ALA A 229 0.82 -7.21 2.08
C ALA A 229 2.14 -7.58 2.76
N ARG A 230 2.34 -8.85 3.13
CA ARG A 230 3.60 -9.38 3.65
C ARG A 230 4.72 -9.37 2.59
N ASN A 231 4.41 -9.76 1.35
CA ASN A 231 5.37 -9.72 0.25
C ASN A 231 5.74 -8.28 -0.09
N GLN A 232 4.77 -7.36 -0.05
CA GLN A 232 5.05 -5.93 -0.19
C GLN A 232 5.98 -5.45 0.93
N ALA A 233 5.70 -5.80 2.20
CA ALA A 233 6.55 -5.42 3.33
C ALA A 233 7.99 -5.94 3.17
N ASP A 234 8.16 -7.17 2.68
CA ASP A 234 9.47 -7.73 2.36
C ASP A 234 10.19 -6.92 1.26
N GLY A 235 9.49 -6.58 0.18
CA GLY A 235 10.01 -5.71 -0.88
C GLY A 235 10.41 -4.32 -0.36
N LEU A 236 9.62 -3.71 0.53
CA LEU A 236 9.98 -2.42 1.14
C LEU A 236 11.28 -2.52 1.96
N LEU A 237 11.45 -3.58 2.76
CA LEU A 237 12.68 -3.81 3.52
C LEU A 237 13.87 -4.10 2.58
N HIS A 238 13.63 -4.79 1.46
CA HIS A 238 14.66 -4.99 0.44
C HIS A 238 15.10 -3.66 -0.19
N VAL A 239 14.14 -2.78 -0.55
CA VAL A 239 14.45 -1.44 -1.11
C VAL A 239 15.23 -0.59 -0.10
N LEU A 240 14.93 -0.66 1.19
CA LEU A 240 15.71 0.04 2.22
C LEU A 240 17.18 -0.40 2.27
N LYS A 241 17.57 -1.55 1.73
CA LYS A 241 18.98 -1.98 1.64
C LYS A 241 19.71 -1.36 0.44
N GLN A 242 18.97 -0.84 -0.55
CA GLN A 242 19.55 -0.22 -1.74
C GLN A 242 20.15 1.15 -1.40
N HIS A 243 21.01 1.67 -2.29
CA HIS A 243 21.48 3.04 -2.20
C HIS A 243 20.37 4.03 -2.54
N PHE A 244 20.23 5.11 -1.76
CA PHE A 244 19.33 6.22 -2.06
C PHE A 244 20.20 7.41 -2.49
N PRO A 245 20.27 7.71 -3.80
CA PRO A 245 21.15 8.75 -4.32
C PRO A 245 20.66 10.13 -3.88
N LYS A 246 21.61 11.05 -3.69
CA LYS A 246 21.33 12.47 -3.51
C LYS A 246 21.19 13.18 -4.85
N TYR A 247 20.58 14.37 -4.82
CA TYR A 247 20.59 15.23 -5.99
C TYR A 247 22.04 15.61 -6.36
N GLY A 248 22.38 15.46 -7.64
CA GLY A 248 23.75 15.63 -8.13
C GLY A 248 24.51 14.31 -8.34
N GLU A 249 24.19 13.23 -7.61
CA GLU A 249 24.66 11.88 -7.95
C GLU A 249 23.86 11.33 -9.14
N THR A 250 22.54 11.61 -9.16
CA THR A 250 21.62 11.24 -10.22
C THR A 250 20.71 12.43 -10.57
N SER A 251 19.94 12.32 -11.66
CA SER A 251 18.91 13.31 -12.04
C SER A 251 17.56 13.08 -11.35
N GLN A 252 17.36 11.91 -10.73
CA GLN A 252 16.09 11.44 -10.15
C GLN A 252 16.39 10.58 -8.92
N PRO A 253 15.48 10.56 -7.90
CA PRO A 253 15.60 9.64 -6.78
C PRO A 253 15.35 8.20 -7.23
N GLU A 254 15.64 7.22 -6.37
CA GLU A 254 15.28 5.84 -6.67
C GLU A 254 13.77 5.65 -6.71
N ARG A 255 13.33 4.82 -7.67
CA ARG A 255 11.96 4.34 -7.78
C ARG A 255 11.99 2.85 -8.08
N PHE A 256 11.12 2.07 -7.41
CA PHE A 256 11.00 0.64 -7.61
C PHE A 256 9.54 0.23 -7.72
N HIS A 257 9.21 -0.61 -8.68
CA HIS A 257 7.92 -1.27 -8.77
C HIS A 257 7.95 -2.60 -8.02
N ILE A 258 7.09 -2.74 -7.00
CA ILE A 258 6.93 -3.99 -6.25
C ILE A 258 5.68 -4.68 -6.80
N VAL A 259 5.88 -5.70 -7.61
CA VAL A 259 4.85 -6.31 -8.47
C VAL A 259 4.56 -7.74 -8.04
N GLY A 260 3.29 -8.17 -8.17
CA GLY A 260 2.88 -9.56 -7.99
C GLY A 260 3.44 -10.47 -9.10
N GLU A 261 3.47 -11.78 -8.83
CA GLU A 261 4.13 -12.76 -9.71
C GLU A 261 3.50 -12.88 -11.09
N ARG A 262 2.18 -12.73 -11.20
CA ARG A 262 1.43 -12.85 -12.45
C ARG A 262 0.18 -12.00 -12.48
N GLU A 263 -0.26 -11.70 -13.67
CA GLU A 263 -1.53 -11.03 -13.92
C GLU A 263 -2.70 -12.01 -13.73
N VAL A 264 -3.74 -11.59 -13.01
CA VAL A 264 -4.95 -12.36 -12.71
C VAL A 264 -6.15 -11.46 -12.98
N ASN A 265 -7.13 -11.93 -13.76
CA ASN A 265 -8.37 -11.20 -13.92
C ASN A 265 -9.29 -11.37 -12.68
N ASN A 266 -10.22 -10.43 -12.51
CA ASN A 266 -11.07 -10.40 -11.32
C ASN A 266 -11.98 -11.63 -11.18
N LEU A 267 -12.39 -12.27 -12.28
CA LEU A 267 -13.19 -13.50 -12.21
C LEU A 267 -12.33 -14.69 -11.78
N GLU A 268 -11.12 -14.82 -12.33
CA GLU A 268 -10.17 -15.86 -11.91
C GLU A 268 -9.84 -15.70 -10.42
N MET A 269 -9.58 -14.47 -9.94
CA MET A 269 -9.34 -14.21 -8.53
C MET A 269 -10.56 -14.60 -7.65
N ALA A 270 -11.77 -14.25 -8.08
CA ALA A 270 -12.99 -14.64 -7.36
C ALA A 270 -13.18 -16.16 -7.31
N GLN A 271 -12.85 -16.87 -8.41
CA GLN A 271 -12.91 -18.34 -8.46
C GLN A 271 -11.88 -18.97 -7.52
N MET A 272 -10.63 -18.47 -7.52
CA MET A 272 -9.58 -18.96 -6.60
C MET A 272 -10.01 -18.79 -5.12
N ILE A 273 -10.68 -17.68 -4.78
CA ILE A 273 -11.23 -17.46 -3.43
C ILE A 273 -12.33 -18.46 -3.11
N ALA A 274 -13.27 -18.69 -4.05
CA ALA A 274 -14.37 -19.63 -3.88
C ALA A 274 -13.86 -21.07 -3.71
N ASP A 275 -12.86 -21.47 -4.49
CA ASP A 275 -12.20 -22.78 -4.39
C ASP A 275 -11.51 -22.96 -3.03
N ALA A 276 -10.83 -21.91 -2.53
CA ALA A 276 -10.21 -21.93 -1.21
C ALA A 276 -11.23 -22.03 -0.06
N ILE A 277 -12.45 -21.49 -0.24
CA ILE A 277 -13.57 -21.63 0.71
C ILE A 277 -14.24 -23.02 0.59
N GLY A 278 -14.12 -23.68 -0.57
CA GLY A 278 -14.82 -24.93 -0.87
C GLY A 278 -16.32 -24.74 -1.20
N LYS A 279 -16.70 -23.57 -1.75
CA LYS A 279 -18.07 -23.25 -2.16
C LYS A 279 -18.14 -22.77 -3.61
N PRO A 280 -19.28 -22.99 -4.31
CA PRO A 280 -19.41 -22.51 -5.69
C PRO A 280 -19.48 -20.98 -5.75
N LEU A 281 -18.82 -20.41 -6.76
CA LEU A 281 -18.93 -18.99 -7.11
C LEU A 281 -20.23 -18.78 -7.93
N LYS A 282 -21.07 -17.86 -7.50
CA LYS A 282 -22.14 -17.27 -8.33
C LYS A 282 -21.68 -15.88 -8.75
N TYR A 283 -21.73 -15.57 -10.02
CA TYR A 283 -21.32 -14.25 -10.49
C TYR A 283 -22.18 -13.74 -11.65
N GLU A 284 -22.14 -12.43 -11.86
CA GLU A 284 -22.69 -11.73 -13.03
C GLU A 284 -21.66 -10.74 -13.56
N LEU A 285 -21.63 -10.55 -14.86
CA LEU A 285 -20.81 -9.55 -15.52
C LEU A 285 -21.61 -8.25 -15.65
N VAL A 286 -21.02 -7.12 -15.26
CA VAL A 286 -21.62 -5.79 -15.35
C VAL A 286 -20.70 -4.86 -16.10
N ASP A 287 -21.28 -4.05 -17.00
CA ASP A 287 -20.50 -3.05 -17.74
C ASP A 287 -19.88 -2.02 -16.78
N PHE A 288 -18.58 -1.93 -16.90
CA PHE A 288 -17.72 -1.10 -16.09
C PHE A 288 -17.96 0.40 -16.27
N HIS A 289 -18.13 0.87 -17.51
CA HIS A 289 -18.25 2.30 -17.82
C HIS A 289 -19.52 2.94 -17.25
N SER A 290 -20.61 2.16 -17.15
CA SER A 290 -21.88 2.65 -16.63
C SER A 290 -21.93 2.71 -15.10
N SER A 291 -21.07 1.96 -14.40
CA SER A 291 -21.19 1.75 -12.95
C SER A 291 -20.08 2.38 -12.11
N ARG A 292 -18.88 2.56 -12.66
CA ARG A 292 -17.71 3.05 -11.90
C ARG A 292 -16.80 3.97 -12.73
N PRO A 293 -17.20 5.24 -12.98
CA PRO A 293 -16.36 6.20 -13.69
C PRO A 293 -15.04 6.44 -12.93
N GLY A 294 -13.91 6.57 -13.64
CA GLY A 294 -12.59 6.80 -13.05
C GLY A 294 -11.88 5.54 -12.55
N HIS A 295 -12.44 4.35 -12.78
CA HIS A 295 -11.74 3.08 -12.60
C HIS A 295 -11.20 2.58 -13.94
N ASP A 296 -10.07 1.89 -13.92
CA ASP A 296 -9.43 1.34 -15.10
C ASP A 296 -9.54 -0.20 -15.14
N LEU A 297 -9.69 -0.77 -16.34
CA LEU A 297 -9.81 -2.21 -16.51
C LEU A 297 -8.49 -2.92 -16.17
N ARG A 298 -7.37 -2.35 -16.62
CA ARG A 298 -6.06 -2.98 -16.45
C ARG A 298 -5.05 -2.00 -15.84
N TYR A 299 -4.36 -2.46 -14.80
CA TYR A 299 -3.13 -1.84 -14.30
C TYR A 299 -2.00 -2.84 -14.40
N ALA A 300 -0.83 -2.42 -14.83
CA ALA A 300 0.36 -3.26 -14.89
C ALA A 300 1.63 -2.44 -14.70
N LEU A 301 2.52 -2.93 -13.85
CA LEU A 301 3.85 -2.39 -13.62
C LEU A 301 4.91 -3.39 -14.09
N ASP A 302 6.02 -2.89 -14.62
CA ASP A 302 7.22 -3.67 -14.87
C ASP A 302 8.03 -3.81 -13.57
N GLY A 303 8.22 -5.04 -13.10
CA GLY A 303 8.99 -5.35 -11.89
C GLY A 303 10.44 -5.75 -12.16
N THR A 304 10.95 -5.56 -13.38
CA THR A 304 12.30 -6.01 -13.77
C THR A 304 13.38 -5.35 -12.92
N LYS A 305 13.28 -4.05 -12.67
CA LYS A 305 14.28 -3.31 -11.90
C LYS A 305 14.48 -3.87 -10.49
N ILE A 306 13.41 -4.13 -9.75
CA ILE A 306 13.56 -4.71 -8.40
C ILE A 306 14.03 -6.17 -8.46
N ALA A 307 13.60 -6.93 -9.46
CA ALA A 307 14.07 -8.31 -9.66
C ALA A 307 15.56 -8.38 -9.97
N ASP A 308 16.09 -7.43 -10.73
CA ASP A 308 17.55 -7.32 -11.03
C ASP A 308 18.37 -7.03 -9.79
N THR A 309 17.80 -6.46 -8.74
CA THR A 309 18.45 -6.32 -7.42
C THR A 309 18.45 -7.62 -6.59
N GLY A 310 17.86 -8.69 -7.12
CA GLY A 310 17.78 -10.00 -6.48
C GLY A 310 16.51 -10.24 -5.66
N TRP A 311 15.55 -9.31 -5.65
CA TRP A 311 14.29 -9.50 -4.92
C TRP A 311 13.31 -10.38 -5.70
N LYS A 312 12.65 -11.28 -4.96
CA LYS A 312 11.48 -12.05 -5.43
C LYS A 312 10.47 -12.12 -4.29
N ALA A 313 9.19 -12.12 -4.64
CA ALA A 313 8.13 -12.32 -3.66
C ALA A 313 8.35 -13.63 -2.89
N PRO A 314 8.48 -13.59 -1.55
CA PRO A 314 8.89 -14.78 -0.77
C PRO A 314 7.82 -15.88 -0.72
N ILE A 315 6.54 -15.56 -0.96
CA ILE A 315 5.45 -16.52 -0.91
C ILE A 315 4.58 -16.37 -2.15
N PRO A 316 4.30 -17.46 -2.89
CA PRO A 316 3.45 -17.46 -4.07
C PRO A 316 2.04 -16.90 -3.82
N LEU A 317 1.40 -16.38 -4.88
CA LEU A 317 0.06 -15.79 -4.81
C LEU A 317 -0.98 -16.78 -4.28
N GLU A 318 -0.98 -18.01 -4.80
CA GLU A 318 -1.93 -19.06 -4.44
C GLU A 318 -1.84 -19.43 -2.94
N ASP A 319 -0.62 -19.58 -2.43
CA ASP A 319 -0.38 -19.85 -1.01
C ASP A 319 -0.78 -18.66 -0.13
N SER A 320 -0.50 -17.45 -0.57
CA SER A 320 -0.87 -16.22 0.13
C SER A 320 -2.39 -16.06 0.19
N LEU A 321 -3.07 -16.31 -0.93
CA LEU A 321 -4.53 -16.24 -1.02
C LEU A 321 -5.19 -17.29 -0.11
N ARG A 322 -4.76 -18.56 -0.20
CA ARG A 322 -5.29 -19.64 0.63
C ARG A 322 -5.14 -19.31 2.13
N LYS A 323 -3.97 -18.91 2.57
CA LYS A 323 -3.72 -18.51 3.97
C LYS A 323 -4.59 -17.34 4.41
N THR A 324 -4.78 -16.33 3.54
CA THR A 324 -5.65 -15.19 3.84
C THR A 324 -7.10 -15.61 3.98
N VAL A 325 -7.59 -16.52 3.11
CA VAL A 325 -8.95 -17.06 3.21
C VAL A 325 -9.10 -17.86 4.52
N GLU A 326 -8.20 -18.80 4.81
CA GLU A 326 -8.20 -19.59 6.05
C GLU A 326 -8.23 -18.70 7.30
N TRP A 327 -7.37 -17.67 7.32
CA TRP A 327 -7.33 -16.70 8.42
C TRP A 327 -8.64 -15.93 8.55
N THR A 328 -9.21 -15.46 7.44
CA THR A 328 -10.47 -14.69 7.44
C THR A 328 -11.65 -15.53 7.91
N LEU A 329 -11.68 -16.82 7.56
CA LEU A 329 -12.71 -17.77 8.05
C LEU A 329 -12.60 -18.01 9.56
N ALA A 330 -11.39 -17.97 10.11
CA ALA A 330 -11.15 -18.07 11.56
C ALA A 330 -11.39 -16.74 12.30
N HIS A 331 -11.49 -15.61 11.59
CA HIS A 331 -11.67 -14.25 12.15
C HIS A 331 -12.80 -13.51 11.41
N PRO A 332 -14.04 -14.04 11.46
CA PRO A 332 -15.16 -13.49 10.67
C PRO A 332 -15.58 -12.07 11.09
N GLU A 333 -15.18 -11.61 12.26
CA GLU A 333 -15.37 -10.24 12.72
C GLU A 333 -14.79 -9.20 11.74
N TRP A 334 -13.72 -9.55 11.02
CA TRP A 334 -13.08 -8.68 10.03
C TRP A 334 -13.85 -8.52 8.72
N LEU A 335 -14.90 -9.32 8.50
CA LEU A 335 -15.81 -9.15 7.36
C LEU A 335 -16.95 -8.16 7.64
N ASN A 336 -17.08 -7.66 8.87
CA ASN A 336 -18.20 -6.81 9.31
C ASN A 336 -17.75 -5.49 9.98
N LEU A 337 -16.54 -5.05 9.76
CA LEU A 337 -15.99 -3.79 10.28
C LEU A 337 -16.61 -2.55 9.64
#